data_786cd9e5e03e4613a845930f53d92c69
#
_entry.id   786cd9e5e03e4613a845930f53d92c69
#
_cell.length_a   1.000
_cell.length_b   1.000
_cell.length_c   1.000
_cell.angle_alpha   90.00
_cell.angle_beta   90.00
_cell.angle_gamma   90.00
#
_symmetry.space_group_name_H-M   'P 1'
#
loop_
_entity.id
_entity.type
_entity.pdbx_description
1 polymer ?
#
loop_
_entity_poly.entity_id
_entity_poly.type
_entity_poly.pdbx_seq_one_letter_code
_entity_poly.pdbx_strand_id
1 'polypeptide(L)'
;GGPVGSGKTAIIEAITPRLLERGMKVLIITNDIVTTEDAKHVRKTLKGILLEDMIIGVETGACPHTAVREDPSMNIAAVEEMEAKFPDADIVLIESGGDNLTLTFSPALVDFFIYVIDVAAGDKIPRKDGPGISQSDILVINKTDLAPYVHASLEVMDHDSRLMRPGKPFVFTNAMTGEGIDELVDLIF
;
A
#
# COMPACT_ATOMS: atom_id res chain seq x y z
N GLY A 1 -0.34 1.36 3.47
CA GLY A 1 -1.47 2.14 4.00
C GLY A 1 -1.98 3.17 3.01
N GLY A 2 -3.07 3.85 3.34
CA GLY A 2 -3.62 4.94 2.55
C GLY A 2 -5.15 4.97 2.53
N PRO A 3 -5.76 6.10 2.13
CA PRO A 3 -7.21 6.25 2.07
C PRO A 3 -7.89 5.21 1.17
N VAL A 4 -9.17 4.96 1.46
CA VAL A 4 -10.01 4.16 0.56
C VAL A 4 -10.01 4.80 -0.83
N GLY A 5 -9.84 3.98 -1.87
CA GLY A 5 -9.81 4.44 -3.26
C GLY A 5 -8.48 5.03 -3.73
N SER A 6 -7.44 5.14 -2.90
CA SER A 6 -6.12 5.65 -3.34
C SER A 6 -5.37 4.72 -4.32
N GLY A 7 -5.79 3.45 -4.41
CA GLY A 7 -5.20 2.46 -5.29
C GLY A 7 -4.16 1.56 -4.64
N LYS A 8 -4.25 1.35 -3.32
CA LYS A 8 -3.37 0.42 -2.57
C LYS A 8 -3.30 -0.96 -3.21
N THR A 9 -4.46 -1.57 -3.45
CA THR A 9 -4.57 -2.88 -4.10
C THR A 9 -3.91 -2.90 -5.48
N ALA A 10 -4.16 -1.86 -6.29
CA ALA A 10 -3.54 -1.74 -7.62
C ALA A 10 -2.00 -1.58 -7.54
N ILE A 11 -1.49 -0.90 -6.51
CA ILE A 11 -0.04 -0.82 -6.27
C ILE A 11 0.52 -2.21 -5.91
N ILE A 12 -0.13 -2.96 -5.01
CA ILE A 12 0.28 -4.33 -4.67
C ILE A 12 0.30 -5.21 -5.92
N GLU A 13 -0.76 -5.16 -6.72
CA GLU A 13 -0.85 -5.93 -7.98
C GLU A 13 0.24 -5.54 -8.98
N ALA A 14 0.62 -4.25 -9.03
CA ALA A 14 1.64 -3.77 -9.94
C ALA A 14 3.07 -4.09 -9.48
N ILE A 15 3.37 -4.03 -8.17
CA ILE A 15 4.73 -4.33 -7.66
C ILE A 15 5.00 -5.83 -7.58
N THR A 16 3.99 -6.67 -7.32
CA THR A 16 4.18 -8.12 -7.11
C THR A 16 4.90 -8.81 -8.26
N PRO A 17 4.50 -8.65 -9.55
CA PRO A 17 5.24 -9.27 -10.65
C PRO A 17 6.72 -8.85 -10.70
N ARG A 18 7.02 -7.59 -10.40
CA ARG A 18 8.37 -7.05 -10.41
C ARG A 18 9.24 -7.60 -9.27
N LEU A 19 8.63 -7.83 -8.11
CA LEU A 19 9.30 -8.49 -6.99
C LEU A 19 9.63 -9.95 -7.33
N LEU A 20 8.67 -10.66 -7.95
CA LEU A 20 8.88 -12.03 -8.42
C LEU A 20 9.97 -12.13 -9.50
N GLU A 21 10.03 -11.17 -10.44
CA GLU A 21 11.10 -11.07 -11.46
C GLU A 21 12.49 -10.85 -10.84
N ARG A 22 12.56 -10.23 -9.65
CA ARG A 22 13.79 -10.11 -8.86
C ARG A 22 14.13 -11.38 -8.07
N GLY A 23 13.33 -12.44 -8.22
CA GLY A 23 13.52 -13.73 -7.57
C GLY A 23 12.97 -13.80 -6.14
N MET A 24 12.21 -12.79 -5.69
CA MET A 24 11.64 -12.76 -4.35
C MET A 24 10.38 -13.61 -4.26
N LYS A 25 10.19 -14.28 -3.13
CA LYS A 25 8.95 -14.97 -2.78
C LYS A 25 8.05 -14.04 -1.97
N VAL A 26 6.89 -13.73 -2.54
CA VAL A 26 5.97 -12.73 -2.03
C VAL A 26 4.75 -13.39 -1.41
N LEU A 27 4.37 -12.95 -0.21
CA LEU A 27 3.09 -13.24 0.42
C LEU A 27 2.25 -11.96 0.46
N ILE A 28 0.92 -12.09 0.37
CA ILE A 28 0.01 -10.95 0.37
C ILE A 28 -1.08 -11.16 1.42
N ILE A 29 -1.27 -10.18 2.29
CA ILE A 29 -2.33 -10.11 3.29
C ILE A 29 -3.15 -8.85 3.02
N THR A 30 -4.44 -9.00 2.71
CA THR A 30 -5.36 -7.87 2.55
C THR A 30 -6.28 -7.76 3.76
N ASN A 31 -6.55 -6.55 4.20
CA ASN A 31 -7.50 -6.28 5.27
C ASN A 31 -8.76 -5.64 4.69
N ASP A 32 -9.91 -6.22 5.00
CA ASP A 32 -11.21 -5.66 4.64
C ASP A 32 -12.16 -5.69 5.85
N ILE A 33 -13.17 -4.82 5.82
CA ILE A 33 -14.09 -4.62 6.95
C ILE A 33 -15.05 -5.81 7.11
N VAL A 34 -15.62 -6.28 6.01
CA VAL A 34 -16.78 -7.20 6.02
C VAL A 34 -16.58 -8.37 5.06
N THR A 35 -15.64 -8.29 4.14
CA THR A 35 -15.52 -9.26 3.05
C THR A 35 -14.06 -9.59 2.75
N THR A 36 -13.86 -10.72 2.09
CA THR A 36 -12.56 -11.08 1.50
C THR A 36 -12.49 -10.69 0.02
N GLU A 37 -13.22 -9.63 -0.39
CA GLU A 37 -13.31 -9.24 -1.81
C GLU A 37 -11.98 -8.78 -2.36
N ASP A 38 -11.22 -7.98 -1.59
CA ASP A 38 -9.89 -7.53 -2.02
C ASP A 38 -8.95 -8.72 -2.23
N ALA A 39 -8.95 -9.71 -1.32
CA ALA A 39 -8.17 -10.93 -1.50
C ALA A 39 -8.60 -11.73 -2.74
N LYS A 40 -9.90 -11.81 -3.01
CA LYS A 40 -10.42 -12.48 -4.22
C LYS A 40 -10.02 -11.73 -5.48
N HIS A 41 -10.06 -10.40 -5.44
CA HIS A 41 -9.65 -9.55 -6.55
C HIS A 41 -8.16 -9.76 -6.86
N VAL A 42 -7.30 -9.65 -5.86
CA VAL A 42 -5.84 -9.86 -5.98
C VAL A 42 -5.53 -11.28 -6.50
N ARG A 43 -6.19 -12.32 -5.97
CA ARG A 43 -6.04 -13.71 -6.48
C ARG A 43 -6.42 -13.82 -7.95
N LYS A 44 -7.47 -13.13 -8.38
CA LYS A 44 -7.91 -13.14 -9.79
C LYS A 44 -6.90 -12.43 -10.69
N THR A 45 -6.42 -11.28 -10.27
CA THR A 45 -5.44 -10.45 -11.03
C THR A 45 -4.09 -11.14 -11.14
N LEU A 46 -3.62 -11.74 -10.04
CA LEU A 46 -2.32 -12.43 -9.99
C LEU A 46 -2.40 -13.92 -10.33
N LYS A 47 -3.53 -14.36 -10.90
CA LYS A 47 -3.71 -15.76 -11.31
C LYS A 47 -2.66 -16.18 -12.34
N GLY A 48 -1.94 -17.27 -12.03
CA GLY A 48 -0.84 -17.77 -12.86
C GLY A 48 0.51 -17.07 -12.62
N ILE A 49 0.54 -16.04 -11.77
CA ILE A 49 1.76 -15.32 -11.37
C ILE A 49 2.12 -15.70 -9.93
N LEU A 50 1.13 -15.71 -9.04
CA LEU A 50 1.27 -16.10 -7.63
C LEU A 50 0.29 -17.22 -7.28
N LEU A 51 0.67 -18.13 -6.38
CA LEU A 51 -0.22 -19.17 -5.90
C LEU A 51 -1.35 -18.56 -5.05
N GLU A 52 -2.57 -19.06 -5.21
CA GLU A 52 -3.74 -18.55 -4.48
C GLU A 52 -3.57 -18.62 -2.96
N ASP A 53 -2.86 -19.65 -2.48
CA ASP A 53 -2.56 -19.86 -1.06
C ASP A 53 -1.55 -18.86 -0.47
N MET A 54 -0.84 -18.11 -1.31
CA MET A 54 0.07 -17.04 -0.91
C MET A 54 -0.66 -15.71 -0.71
N ILE A 55 -1.98 -15.68 -0.90
CA ILE A 55 -2.83 -14.48 -0.75
C ILE A 55 -3.94 -14.81 0.24
N ILE A 56 -4.00 -14.11 1.35
CA ILE A 56 -5.08 -14.26 2.33
C ILE A 56 -5.77 -12.93 2.63
N GLY A 57 -7.04 -13.00 2.98
CA GLY A 57 -7.83 -11.87 3.46
C GLY A 57 -8.06 -11.99 4.96
N VAL A 58 -7.88 -10.91 5.68
CA VAL A 58 -8.21 -10.76 7.11
C VAL A 58 -9.46 -9.90 7.22
N GLU A 59 -10.52 -10.45 7.82
CA GLU A 59 -11.73 -9.70 8.13
C GLU A 59 -11.55 -8.98 9.47
N THR A 60 -11.48 -7.66 9.43
CA THR A 60 -11.21 -6.84 10.63
C THR A 60 -12.46 -6.43 11.40
N GLY A 61 -13.66 -6.82 10.92
CA GLY A 61 -14.93 -6.49 11.56
C GLY A 61 -15.38 -5.03 11.32
N ALA A 62 -16.36 -4.58 12.08
CA ALA A 62 -17.06 -3.32 11.84
C ALA A 62 -16.21 -2.03 12.01
N CYS A 63 -14.96 -2.13 12.46
CA CYS A 63 -14.10 -0.98 12.61
C CYS A 63 -12.64 -1.30 12.20
N PRO A 64 -12.31 -1.15 10.91
CA PRO A 64 -10.98 -1.48 10.37
C PRO A 64 -9.86 -0.63 10.97
N HIS A 65 -10.18 0.56 11.44
CA HIS A 65 -9.22 1.47 12.06
C HIS A 65 -8.76 0.98 13.44
N THR A 66 -9.67 0.41 14.21
CA THR A 66 -9.38 -0.10 15.55
C THR A 66 -8.55 -1.37 15.48
N ALA A 67 -8.91 -2.31 14.62
CA ALA A 67 -8.24 -3.61 14.49
C ALA A 67 -6.81 -3.51 13.98
N VAL A 68 -6.51 -2.52 13.13
CA VAL A 68 -5.19 -2.37 12.52
C VAL A 68 -4.27 -1.46 13.32
N ARG A 69 -4.80 -0.48 14.03
CA ARG A 69 -4.03 0.50 14.78
C ARG A 69 -3.85 0.12 16.24
N GLU A 70 -4.93 -0.28 16.89
CA GLU A 70 -4.95 -0.51 18.34
C GLU A 70 -4.66 -1.96 18.70
N ASP A 71 -5.02 -2.90 17.82
CA ASP A 71 -4.75 -4.32 18.01
C ASP A 71 -4.26 -4.98 16.71
N PRO A 72 -2.95 -5.00 16.45
CA PRO A 72 -2.38 -5.66 15.29
C PRO A 72 -2.37 -7.19 15.38
N SER A 73 -2.90 -7.78 16.46
CA SER A 73 -2.77 -9.23 16.74
C SER A 73 -3.32 -10.12 15.63
N MET A 74 -4.43 -9.73 14.99
CA MET A 74 -5.00 -10.49 13.86
C MET A 74 -4.05 -10.54 12.67
N ASN A 75 -3.41 -9.43 12.34
CA ASN A 75 -2.45 -9.37 11.26
C ASN A 75 -1.14 -10.09 11.61
N ILE A 76 -0.68 -9.98 12.85
CA ILE A 76 0.50 -10.72 13.34
C ILE A 76 0.23 -12.21 13.25
N ALA A 77 -0.92 -12.69 13.72
CA ALA A 77 -1.30 -14.10 13.61
C ALA A 77 -1.38 -14.58 12.14
N ALA A 78 -1.90 -13.74 11.24
CA ALA A 78 -1.95 -14.04 9.82
C ALA A 78 -0.54 -14.12 9.19
N VAL A 79 0.37 -13.22 9.58
CA VAL A 79 1.78 -13.27 9.16
C VAL A 79 2.44 -14.57 9.64
N GLU A 80 2.32 -14.88 10.94
CA GLU A 80 2.88 -16.09 11.54
C GLU A 80 2.37 -17.38 10.86
N GLU A 81 1.06 -17.44 10.56
CA GLU A 81 0.47 -18.55 9.83
C GLU A 81 1.07 -18.70 8.41
N MET A 82 1.18 -17.58 7.71
CA MET A 82 1.71 -17.55 6.35
C MET A 82 3.21 -17.89 6.30
N GLU A 83 4.00 -17.38 7.24
CA GLU A 83 5.42 -17.71 7.37
C GLU A 83 5.64 -19.19 7.74
N ALA A 84 4.79 -19.75 8.61
CA ALA A 84 4.85 -21.17 8.94
C ALA A 84 4.54 -22.06 7.72
N LYS A 85 3.62 -21.62 6.85
CA LYS A 85 3.25 -22.33 5.62
C LYS A 85 4.28 -22.14 4.50
N PHE A 86 4.90 -20.97 4.43
CA PHE A 86 5.88 -20.57 3.42
C PHE A 86 7.16 -20.03 4.07
N PRO A 87 7.96 -20.88 4.73
CA PRO A 87 9.11 -20.43 5.53
C PRO A 87 10.27 -19.84 4.72
N ASP A 88 10.20 -19.90 3.42
CA ASP A 88 11.16 -19.34 2.46
C ASP A 88 10.63 -18.07 1.78
N ALA A 89 9.58 -17.46 2.31
CA ALA A 89 9.11 -16.17 1.85
C ALA A 89 10.11 -15.06 2.18
N ASP A 90 10.33 -14.16 1.23
CA ASP A 90 11.28 -13.04 1.37
C ASP A 90 10.57 -11.76 1.82
N ILE A 91 9.29 -11.58 1.45
CA ILE A 91 8.52 -10.37 1.73
C ILE A 91 7.03 -10.68 1.95
N VAL A 92 6.45 -10.02 2.93
CA VAL A 92 5.01 -10.04 3.19
C VAL A 92 4.45 -8.63 2.91
N LEU A 93 3.57 -8.52 1.94
CA LEU A 93 2.83 -7.31 1.64
C LEU A 93 1.52 -7.30 2.42
N ILE A 94 1.33 -6.31 3.28
CA ILE A 94 0.11 -6.17 4.08
C ILE A 94 -0.63 -4.92 3.62
N GLU A 95 -1.87 -5.06 3.15
CA GLU A 95 -2.73 -3.95 2.76
C GLU A 95 -3.65 -3.54 3.91
N SER A 96 -3.75 -2.24 4.20
CA SER A 96 -4.73 -1.72 5.14
C SER A 96 -6.14 -1.68 4.53
N GLY A 97 -7.17 -1.85 5.35
CA GLY A 97 -8.58 -1.74 4.94
C GLY A 97 -9.04 -0.32 4.56
N GLY A 98 -8.17 0.65 4.73
CA GLY A 98 -8.37 2.07 4.41
C GLY A 98 -8.07 2.96 5.61
N ASP A 99 -7.09 3.84 5.42
CA ASP A 99 -6.63 4.78 6.42
C ASP A 99 -7.21 6.17 6.14
N ASN A 100 -7.07 7.07 7.09
CA ASN A 100 -7.20 8.49 6.84
C ASN A 100 -5.88 9.20 7.18
N LEU A 101 -5.80 10.51 6.96
CA LEU A 101 -4.56 11.25 7.19
C LEU A 101 -4.07 11.19 8.65
N THR A 102 -4.95 10.91 9.61
CA THR A 102 -4.64 10.88 11.03
C THR A 102 -4.51 9.49 11.61
N LEU A 103 -4.99 8.46 10.89
CA LEU A 103 -5.06 7.08 11.34
C LEU A 103 -4.38 6.17 10.30
N THR A 104 -3.23 5.61 10.65
CA THR A 104 -2.45 4.69 9.81
C THR A 104 -2.26 3.36 10.51
N PHE A 105 -1.72 2.38 9.80
CA PHE A 105 -1.23 1.13 10.37
C PHE A 105 -0.36 1.36 11.61
N SER A 106 -0.42 0.41 12.54
CA SER A 106 0.54 0.38 13.65
C SER A 106 1.97 0.20 13.11
N PRO A 107 2.92 1.07 13.47
CA PRO A 107 4.32 0.88 13.09
C PRO A 107 4.92 -0.43 13.63
N ALA A 108 4.29 -1.04 14.64
CA ALA A 108 4.73 -2.32 15.20
C ALA A 108 4.41 -3.53 14.31
N LEU A 109 3.58 -3.34 13.27
CA LEU A 109 3.16 -4.44 12.39
C LEU A 109 4.14 -4.67 11.24
N VAL A 110 4.87 -3.66 10.82
CA VAL A 110 5.67 -3.71 9.59
C VAL A 110 7.07 -3.16 9.78
N ASP A 111 8.03 -3.71 9.06
CA ASP A 111 9.41 -3.23 9.02
C ASP A 111 9.58 -2.04 8.08
N PHE A 112 8.67 -1.91 7.09
CA PHE A 112 8.72 -0.90 6.06
C PHE A 112 7.31 -0.41 5.70
N PHE A 113 7.09 0.90 5.77
CA PHE A 113 5.78 1.50 5.60
C PHE A 113 5.67 2.34 4.32
N ILE A 114 4.82 1.90 3.40
CA ILE A 114 4.45 2.65 2.19
C ILE A 114 3.06 3.25 2.40
N TYR A 115 2.94 4.57 2.17
CA TYR A 115 1.66 5.27 2.22
C TYR A 115 1.25 5.74 0.84
N VAL A 116 0.03 5.40 0.42
CA VAL A 116 -0.49 5.69 -0.91
C VAL A 116 -1.58 6.75 -0.82
N ILE A 117 -1.38 7.86 -1.50
CA ILE A 117 -2.40 8.88 -1.79
C ILE A 117 -2.63 8.94 -3.29
N ASP A 118 -3.66 9.64 -3.74
CA ASP A 118 -3.90 9.86 -5.16
C ASP A 118 -4.17 11.33 -5.48
N VAL A 119 -4.00 11.68 -6.74
CA VAL A 119 -4.17 13.07 -7.20
C VAL A 119 -5.63 13.54 -7.15
N ALA A 120 -6.61 12.61 -7.19
CA ALA A 120 -8.04 12.97 -7.16
C ALA A 120 -8.49 13.49 -5.78
N ALA A 121 -7.73 13.20 -4.73
CA ALA A 121 -7.96 13.76 -3.40
C ALA A 121 -7.56 15.24 -3.30
N GLY A 122 -6.88 15.78 -4.32
CA GLY A 122 -6.45 17.17 -4.44
C GLY A 122 -4.96 17.37 -4.19
N ASP A 123 -4.39 18.33 -4.90
CA ASP A 123 -2.94 18.62 -4.89
C ASP A 123 -2.39 19.14 -3.56
N LYS A 124 -3.27 19.55 -2.65
CA LYS A 124 -2.89 20.06 -1.32
C LYS A 124 -2.79 18.98 -0.24
N ILE A 125 -3.04 17.70 -0.59
CA ILE A 125 -2.99 16.62 0.39
C ILE A 125 -1.61 16.51 1.06
N PRO A 126 -0.47 16.56 0.34
CA PRO A 126 0.82 16.45 1.00
C PRO A 126 1.05 17.50 2.10
N ARG A 127 0.65 18.78 1.86
CA ARG A 127 0.83 19.85 2.86
C ARG A 127 -0.08 19.77 4.07
N LYS A 128 -1.17 18.97 3.99
CA LYS A 128 -2.07 18.79 5.15
C LYS A 128 -1.45 17.95 6.26
N ASP A 129 -0.32 17.29 5.93
CA ASP A 129 0.42 16.42 6.83
C ASP A 129 -0.41 15.25 7.39
N GLY A 130 0.19 14.57 8.32
CA GLY A 130 -0.34 13.38 8.98
C GLY A 130 0.72 12.26 8.99
N PRO A 131 0.58 11.28 9.90
CA PRO A 131 1.61 10.24 10.07
C PRO A 131 1.85 9.43 8.79
N GLY A 132 0.83 9.21 7.96
CA GLY A 132 1.02 8.54 6.67
C GLY A 132 1.91 9.33 5.72
N ILE A 133 1.78 10.65 5.69
CA ILE A 133 2.58 11.50 4.82
C ILE A 133 3.99 11.70 5.36
N SER A 134 4.14 12.08 6.62
CA SER A 134 5.44 12.48 7.18
C SER A 134 6.25 11.31 7.73
N GLN A 135 5.62 10.24 8.19
CA GLN A 135 6.29 9.14 8.89
C GLN A 135 6.53 7.90 8.03
N SER A 136 5.75 7.67 6.96
CA SER A 136 5.98 6.54 6.06
C SER A 136 7.40 6.56 5.48
N ASP A 137 7.94 5.40 5.17
CA ASP A 137 9.24 5.27 4.52
C ASP A 137 9.19 5.77 3.08
N ILE A 138 8.13 5.41 2.35
CA ILE A 138 7.85 5.94 1.01
C ILE A 138 6.42 6.49 0.97
N LEU A 139 6.26 7.68 0.36
CA LEU A 139 4.96 8.20 -0.05
C LEU A 139 4.75 7.93 -1.55
N VAL A 140 3.66 7.28 -1.89
CA VAL A 140 3.23 7.06 -3.28
C VAL A 140 2.10 8.03 -3.62
N ILE A 141 2.26 8.79 -4.69
CA ILE A 141 1.25 9.67 -5.26
C ILE A 141 0.74 9.04 -6.55
N ASN A 142 -0.37 8.34 -6.44
CA ASN A 142 -0.90 7.50 -7.51
C ASN A 142 -1.91 8.22 -8.40
N LYS A 143 -2.27 7.58 -9.53
CA LYS A 143 -3.25 8.05 -10.52
C LYS A 143 -2.88 9.38 -11.16
N THR A 144 -1.61 9.54 -11.48
CA THR A 144 -1.06 10.78 -12.07
C THR A 144 -1.76 11.19 -13.38
N ASP A 145 -2.28 10.23 -14.12
CA ASP A 145 -3.08 10.44 -15.35
C ASP A 145 -4.37 11.24 -15.09
N LEU A 146 -4.91 11.20 -13.88
CA LEU A 146 -6.11 11.94 -13.50
C LEU A 146 -5.85 13.41 -13.20
N ALA A 147 -4.59 13.82 -12.99
CA ALA A 147 -4.24 15.18 -12.57
C ALA A 147 -4.88 16.28 -13.45
N PRO A 148 -4.87 16.21 -14.82
CA PRO A 148 -5.51 17.21 -15.65
C PRO A 148 -7.04 17.27 -15.47
N TYR A 149 -7.68 16.14 -15.21
CA TYR A 149 -9.14 16.04 -15.08
C TYR A 149 -9.68 16.54 -13.77
N VAL A 150 -8.87 16.44 -12.70
CA VAL A 150 -9.23 16.90 -11.36
C VAL A 150 -8.58 18.24 -10.99
N HIS A 151 -7.93 18.89 -11.97
CA HIS A 151 -7.23 20.16 -11.81
C HIS A 151 -6.17 20.12 -10.68
N ALA A 152 -5.51 18.98 -10.49
CA ALA A 152 -4.43 18.83 -9.55
C ALA A 152 -3.09 19.16 -10.21
N SER A 153 -2.25 19.93 -9.49
CA SER A 153 -0.90 20.24 -9.94
C SER A 153 0.11 19.25 -9.32
N LEU A 154 0.76 18.45 -10.18
CA LEU A 154 1.83 17.56 -9.74
C LEU A 154 3.04 18.33 -9.21
N GLU A 155 3.30 19.55 -9.72
CA GLU A 155 4.37 20.43 -9.25
C GLU A 155 4.11 20.89 -7.80
N VAL A 156 2.86 21.21 -7.47
CA VAL A 156 2.44 21.56 -6.10
C VAL A 156 2.62 20.36 -5.18
N MET A 157 2.20 19.17 -5.62
CA MET A 157 2.35 17.94 -4.84
C MET A 157 3.83 17.58 -4.62
N ASP A 158 4.68 17.75 -5.63
CA ASP A 158 6.14 17.55 -5.51
C ASP A 158 6.75 18.51 -4.47
N HIS A 159 6.47 19.80 -4.63
CA HIS A 159 6.98 20.83 -3.72
C HIS A 159 6.56 20.57 -2.26
N ASP A 160 5.28 20.31 -2.05
CA ASP A 160 4.74 20.08 -0.71
C ASP A 160 5.26 18.77 -0.10
N SER A 161 5.41 17.71 -0.91
CA SER A 161 6.00 16.46 -0.45
C SER A 161 7.45 16.64 0.01
N ARG A 162 8.26 17.42 -0.71
CA ARG A 162 9.63 17.73 -0.28
C ARG A 162 9.68 18.50 1.03
N LEU A 163 8.75 19.43 1.25
CA LEU A 163 8.66 20.19 2.50
C LEU A 163 8.24 19.32 3.68
N MET A 164 7.25 18.44 3.48
CA MET A 164 6.68 17.64 4.55
C MET A 164 7.50 16.37 4.85
N ARG A 165 8.39 15.97 3.93
CA ARG A 165 9.18 14.73 3.99
C ARG A 165 10.67 15.00 3.77
N PRO A 166 11.32 15.85 4.59
CA PRO A 166 12.73 16.18 4.36
C PRO A 166 13.61 14.93 4.42
N GLY A 167 14.24 14.60 3.29
CA GLY A 167 15.14 13.45 3.17
C GLY A 167 14.45 12.08 3.01
N LYS A 168 13.11 12.03 2.97
CA LYS A 168 12.37 10.79 2.73
C LYS A 168 11.84 10.72 1.29
N PRO A 169 11.92 9.56 0.62
CA PRO A 169 11.49 9.42 -0.77
C PRO A 169 9.98 9.52 -0.93
N PHE A 170 9.57 10.01 -2.09
CA PHE A 170 8.21 9.86 -2.61
C PHE A 170 8.28 9.64 -4.12
N VAL A 171 7.25 9.00 -4.67
CA VAL A 171 7.18 8.65 -6.09
C VAL A 171 5.79 8.91 -6.65
N PHE A 172 5.76 9.42 -7.88
CA PHE A 172 4.54 9.54 -8.67
C PHE A 172 4.30 8.26 -9.46
N THR A 173 3.08 7.74 -9.41
CA THR A 173 2.75 6.49 -10.08
C THR A 173 1.44 6.56 -10.84
N ASN A 174 1.34 5.70 -11.85
CA ASN A 174 0.07 5.24 -12.40
C ASN A 174 0.09 3.70 -12.39
N ALA A 175 -0.55 3.10 -11.39
CA ALA A 175 -0.57 1.66 -11.23
C ALA A 175 -1.21 0.92 -12.43
N MET A 176 -2.12 1.58 -13.17
CA MET A 176 -2.79 0.99 -14.33
C MET A 176 -1.86 0.86 -15.54
N THR A 177 -0.96 1.81 -15.73
CA THR A 177 0.00 1.81 -16.85
C THR A 177 1.38 1.26 -16.47
N GLY A 178 1.67 1.17 -15.18
CA GLY A 178 2.98 0.79 -14.65
C GLY A 178 3.97 1.94 -14.53
N GLU A 179 3.57 3.17 -14.85
CA GLU A 179 4.42 4.36 -14.69
C GLU A 179 4.82 4.55 -13.23
N GLY A 180 6.13 4.76 -12.97
CA GLY A 180 6.70 4.97 -11.64
C GLY A 180 6.77 3.71 -10.76
N ILE A 181 6.26 2.56 -11.21
CA ILE A 181 6.23 1.33 -10.40
C ILE A 181 7.64 0.72 -10.27
N ASP A 182 8.45 0.77 -11.31
CA ASP A 182 9.83 0.26 -11.23
C ASP A 182 10.68 1.11 -10.27
N GLU A 183 10.50 2.45 -10.29
CA GLU A 183 11.11 3.36 -9.31
C GLU A 183 10.64 3.05 -7.89
N LEU A 184 9.35 2.80 -7.69
CA LEU A 184 8.80 2.40 -6.39
C LEU A 184 9.49 1.13 -5.88
N VAL A 185 9.63 0.11 -6.73
CA VAL A 185 10.29 -1.15 -6.36
C VAL A 185 11.77 -0.93 -6.04
N ASP A 186 12.46 -0.06 -6.78
CA ASP A 186 13.87 0.28 -6.49
C ASP A 186 14.04 1.03 -5.15
N LEU A 187 13.05 1.78 -4.71
CA LEU A 187 13.06 2.48 -3.41
C LEU A 187 12.82 1.55 -2.21
N ILE A 188 12.28 0.35 -2.43
CA ILE A 188 12.06 -0.64 -1.36
C ILE A 188 13.38 -1.31 -0.95
N PHE A 189 14.35 -1.36 -1.85
CA PHE A 189 15.66 -2.05 -1.69
C PHE A 189 16.83 -1.08 -1.84
#